data_2451e8ec5ef2543228e0aba3dd8553a9
#
_entry.id   2451e8ec5ef2543228e0aba3dd8553a9
#
_cell.length_a   1.000
_cell.length_b   1.000
_cell.length_c   1.000
_cell.angle_alpha   90.00
_cell.angle_beta   90.00
_cell.angle_gamma   90.00
#
_symmetry.space_group_name_H-M   'P 1'
#
loop_
_entity.id
_entity.type
_entity.pdbx_description
1 polymer ?
#
loop_
_entity_poly.entity_id
_entity_poly.type
_entity_poly.pdbx_seq_one_letter_code
_entity_poly.pdbx_strand_id
1 'polypeptide(L)'
;MKSFRLHFILPLLGLLLSSIACQTLFSPSPQGPGAMLFQDDFSDTGSGWSRVTTIQGETDYADGVYRIFVNEPNLDIWSMPGKDFQDVRIEVDALKVGGERDNRFGIICRAVRPDSFYTFIVSSDGYYGIGKIRGQDYTLIEHDALQPSSAILKGAALNHLRADCIGDTLTLYVNGEKLTEVRDAEFPRGDVGLIAGTYQTAGTDIRFDNFIVYAP
;
A
#
# COMPACT_ATOMS: atom_id res chain seq x y z
N MET A 1 -58.84 77.27 -17.47
CA MET A 1 -57.40 77.26 -17.09
C MET A 1 -57.13 75.97 -16.40
N LYS A 2 -56.56 75.00 -17.11
CA LYS A 2 -56.19 73.66 -16.54
C LYS A 2 -54.69 73.56 -16.43
N SER A 3 -54.19 73.45 -15.18
CA SER A 3 -52.77 73.31 -14.86
C SER A 3 -52.35 71.87 -15.13
N PHE A 4 -51.34 71.70 -16.01
CA PHE A 4 -50.70 70.43 -16.30
C PHE A 4 -49.52 70.22 -15.35
N ARG A 5 -49.60 69.21 -14.49
CA ARG A 5 -48.47 68.81 -13.63
C ARG A 5 -47.65 67.78 -14.37
N LEU A 6 -46.41 68.12 -14.66
CA LEU A 6 -45.36 67.27 -15.27
C LEU A 6 -44.74 66.39 -14.17
N HIS A 7 -44.96 65.08 -14.26
CA HIS A 7 -44.32 64.13 -13.38
C HIS A 7 -42.98 63.71 -14.01
N PHE A 8 -41.90 64.05 -13.30
CA PHE A 8 -40.55 63.54 -13.61
C PHE A 8 -40.45 62.13 -13.06
N ILE A 9 -40.33 61.14 -13.97
CA ILE A 9 -39.96 59.75 -13.63
C ILE A 9 -38.45 59.64 -13.71
N LEU A 10 -37.81 59.45 -12.57
CA LEU A 10 -36.38 59.17 -12.43
C LEU A 10 -36.16 57.68 -12.66
N PRO A 11 -35.32 57.23 -13.66
CA PRO A 11 -34.98 55.82 -13.75
C PRO A 11 -33.94 55.44 -12.70
N LEU A 12 -34.31 54.53 -11.83
CA LEU A 12 -33.44 53.91 -10.85
C LEU A 12 -32.49 52.93 -11.59
N LEU A 13 -31.25 53.36 -11.84
CA LEU A 13 -30.20 52.54 -12.45
C LEU A 13 -29.68 51.56 -11.39
N GLY A 14 -30.21 50.33 -11.40
CA GLY A 14 -29.74 49.25 -10.54
C GLY A 14 -28.34 48.78 -10.95
N LEU A 15 -27.34 49.07 -10.16
CA LEU A 15 -25.99 48.51 -10.30
C LEU A 15 -26.03 47.01 -9.85
N LEU A 16 -26.03 46.10 -10.81
CA LEU A 16 -25.75 44.69 -10.58
C LEU A 16 -24.26 44.52 -10.36
N LEU A 17 -23.86 44.46 -9.10
CA LEU A 17 -22.51 43.99 -8.69
C LEU A 17 -22.47 42.47 -8.88
N SER A 18 -21.94 42.03 -10.04
CA SER A 18 -21.53 40.64 -10.24
C SER A 18 -20.30 40.35 -9.39
N SER A 19 -20.50 39.72 -8.25
CA SER A 19 -19.42 39.12 -7.47
C SER A 19 -18.81 37.95 -8.26
N ILE A 20 -17.66 38.20 -8.90
CA ILE A 20 -16.80 37.14 -9.42
C ILE A 20 -16.19 36.44 -8.21
N ALA A 21 -16.82 35.35 -7.78
CA ALA A 21 -16.22 34.43 -6.84
C ALA A 21 -15.03 33.76 -7.57
N CYS A 22 -13.80 34.17 -7.29
CA CYS A 22 -12.62 33.40 -7.61
C CYS A 22 -12.73 32.08 -6.85
N GLN A 23 -13.19 31.04 -7.53
CA GLN A 23 -12.96 29.68 -7.09
C GLN A 23 -11.45 29.43 -7.24
N THR A 24 -10.71 29.60 -6.17
CA THR A 24 -9.35 29.06 -6.07
C THR A 24 -9.51 27.55 -6.20
N LEU A 25 -9.14 27.02 -7.36
CA LEU A 25 -8.89 25.59 -7.53
C LEU A 25 -7.82 25.22 -6.52
N PHE A 26 -8.22 24.59 -5.43
CA PHE A 26 -7.31 23.91 -4.52
C PHE A 26 -6.69 22.76 -5.32
N SER A 27 -5.59 23.02 -6.00
CA SER A 27 -4.67 21.97 -6.38
C SER A 27 -4.12 21.42 -5.06
N PRO A 28 -4.22 20.11 -4.77
CA PRO A 28 -3.58 19.57 -3.58
C PRO A 28 -2.11 19.97 -3.64
N SER A 29 -1.64 20.64 -2.60
CA SER A 29 -0.22 20.99 -2.47
C SER A 29 0.59 19.71 -2.60
N PRO A 30 1.72 19.70 -3.33
CA PRO A 30 2.62 18.55 -3.30
C PRO A 30 2.93 18.26 -1.84
N GLN A 31 2.62 17.05 -1.40
CA GLN A 31 2.87 16.64 -0.02
C GLN A 31 4.38 16.57 0.15
N GLY A 32 4.92 17.28 1.16
CA GLY A 32 6.35 17.28 1.45
C GLY A 32 6.84 15.90 1.93
N PRO A 33 8.17 15.68 1.96
CA PRO A 33 8.75 14.44 2.47
C PRO A 33 8.20 14.06 3.84
N GLY A 34 7.90 12.77 4.02
CA GLY A 34 7.31 12.23 5.25
C GLY A 34 5.81 12.48 5.42
N ALA A 35 5.12 13.12 4.46
CA ALA A 35 3.68 13.27 4.51
C ALA A 35 3.00 11.90 4.34
N MET A 36 1.98 11.63 5.17
CA MET A 36 1.16 10.41 5.05
C MET A 36 0.28 10.51 3.82
N LEU A 37 0.40 9.54 2.91
CA LEU A 37 -0.36 9.43 1.66
C LEU A 37 -1.57 8.53 1.79
N PHE A 38 -1.43 7.46 2.58
CA PHE A 38 -2.47 6.48 2.86
C PHE A 38 -2.18 5.77 4.18
N GLN A 39 -3.21 5.40 4.92
CA GLN A 39 -3.09 4.55 6.10
C GLN A 39 -4.31 3.64 6.24
N ASP A 40 -4.09 2.48 6.86
CA ASP A 40 -5.15 1.56 7.25
C ASP A 40 -4.73 0.80 8.52
N ASP A 41 -5.54 0.89 9.56
CA ASP A 41 -5.43 0.11 10.78
C ASP A 41 -6.38 -1.11 10.77
N PHE A 42 -7.00 -1.37 9.62
CA PHE A 42 -7.92 -2.47 9.34
C PHE A 42 -9.14 -2.56 10.26
N SER A 43 -9.43 -1.50 11.01
CA SER A 43 -10.66 -1.40 11.82
C SER A 43 -11.91 -1.18 10.99
N ASP A 44 -11.78 -0.54 9.81
CA ASP A 44 -12.85 -0.37 8.82
C ASP A 44 -12.78 -1.47 7.75
N THR A 45 -13.67 -2.44 7.82
CA THR A 45 -13.73 -3.55 6.85
C THR A 45 -14.16 -3.13 5.44
N GLY A 46 -14.47 -1.86 5.21
CA GLY A 46 -14.80 -1.24 3.93
C GLY A 46 -13.65 -0.44 3.30
N SER A 47 -12.45 -0.45 3.87
CA SER A 47 -11.31 0.39 3.45
C SER A 47 -10.68 0.04 2.10
N GLY A 48 -11.12 -1.05 1.45
CA GLY A 48 -10.82 -1.33 0.04
C GLY A 48 -9.97 -2.56 -0.23
N TRP A 49 -9.48 -3.25 0.81
CA TRP A 49 -8.74 -4.51 0.63
C TRP A 49 -9.65 -5.66 0.23
N SER A 50 -9.11 -6.61 -0.53
CA SER A 50 -9.86 -7.76 -1.03
C SER A 50 -10.34 -8.66 0.11
N ARG A 51 -11.58 -9.17 -0.01
CA ARG A 51 -12.17 -10.16 0.89
C ARG A 51 -12.53 -11.37 0.06
N VAL A 52 -11.68 -12.39 0.10
CA VAL A 52 -11.80 -13.60 -0.73
C VAL A 52 -11.57 -14.82 0.13
N THR A 53 -12.50 -15.77 0.09
CA THR A 53 -12.36 -17.08 0.74
C THR A 53 -12.49 -18.18 -0.31
N THR A 54 -11.48 -19.01 -0.38
CA THR A 54 -11.40 -20.19 -1.27
C THR A 54 -10.88 -21.40 -0.50
N ILE A 55 -10.84 -22.56 -1.15
CA ILE A 55 -10.18 -23.75 -0.57
C ILE A 55 -8.66 -23.57 -0.44
N GLN A 56 -8.07 -22.68 -1.26
CA GLN A 56 -6.62 -22.39 -1.29
C GLN A 56 -6.20 -21.41 -0.22
N GLY A 57 -7.11 -20.59 0.30
CA GLY A 57 -6.82 -19.63 1.36
C GLY A 57 -7.83 -18.50 1.45
N GLU A 58 -7.47 -17.51 2.25
CA GLU A 58 -8.38 -16.42 2.60
C GLU A 58 -7.61 -15.09 2.71
N THR A 59 -8.26 -14.03 2.26
CA THR A 59 -7.91 -12.65 2.61
C THR A 59 -9.15 -11.99 3.22
N ASP A 60 -9.04 -11.49 4.46
CA ASP A 60 -10.17 -10.82 5.13
C ASP A 60 -9.67 -9.92 6.27
N TYR A 61 -10.54 -9.05 6.72
CA TYR A 61 -10.40 -8.33 7.99
C TYR A 61 -10.81 -9.25 9.14
N ALA A 62 -9.98 -9.38 10.14
CA ALA A 62 -10.22 -10.27 11.28
C ALA A 62 -9.74 -9.62 12.58
N ASP A 63 -10.66 -9.33 13.51
CA ASP A 63 -10.34 -8.79 14.84
C ASP A 63 -9.53 -7.48 14.81
N GLY A 64 -9.80 -6.59 13.82
CA GLY A 64 -9.12 -5.30 13.68
C GLY A 64 -7.73 -5.38 13.04
N VAL A 65 -7.42 -6.48 12.35
CA VAL A 65 -6.20 -6.66 11.53
C VAL A 65 -6.58 -7.20 10.16
N TYR A 66 -5.66 -7.15 9.20
CA TYR A 66 -5.84 -7.79 7.90
C TYR A 66 -5.14 -9.14 7.89
N ARG A 67 -5.89 -10.20 7.59
CA ARG A 67 -5.42 -11.58 7.58
C ARG A 67 -5.19 -12.06 6.15
N ILE A 68 -4.05 -12.70 5.92
CA ILE A 68 -3.81 -13.54 4.74
C ILE A 68 -3.49 -14.96 5.23
N PHE A 69 -4.36 -15.90 4.88
CA PHE A 69 -4.20 -17.32 5.18
C PHE A 69 -3.99 -18.10 3.89
N VAL A 70 -2.92 -18.88 3.81
CA VAL A 70 -2.57 -19.68 2.63
C VAL A 70 -2.63 -21.16 3.00
N ASN A 71 -3.60 -21.87 2.44
CA ASN A 71 -3.93 -23.27 2.78
C ASN A 71 -3.52 -24.27 1.69
N GLU A 72 -2.59 -23.90 0.82
CA GLU A 72 -2.06 -24.77 -0.24
C GLU A 72 -0.54 -24.62 -0.31
N PRO A 73 0.24 -25.70 -0.51
CA PRO A 73 1.68 -25.62 -0.71
C PRO A 73 2.06 -24.87 -2.00
N ASN A 74 3.21 -24.20 -1.97
CA ASN A 74 3.79 -23.44 -3.10
C ASN A 74 2.84 -22.40 -3.71
N LEU A 75 2.07 -21.73 -2.87
CA LEU A 75 1.11 -20.72 -3.28
C LEU A 75 1.43 -19.38 -2.58
N ASP A 76 1.28 -18.28 -3.33
CA ASP A 76 1.22 -16.92 -2.83
C ASP A 76 -0.20 -16.36 -2.96
N ILE A 77 -0.66 -15.67 -1.92
CA ILE A 77 -1.90 -14.90 -1.91
C ILE A 77 -1.57 -13.46 -1.52
N TRP A 78 -2.17 -12.50 -2.22
CA TRP A 78 -1.94 -11.09 -1.99
C TRP A 78 -3.22 -10.27 -2.07
N SER A 79 -3.15 -9.06 -1.53
CA SER A 79 -4.23 -8.09 -1.57
C SER A 79 -3.67 -6.69 -1.72
N MET A 80 -4.45 -5.84 -2.38
CA MET A 80 -4.10 -4.45 -2.70
C MET A 80 -5.33 -3.56 -2.48
N PRO A 81 -5.16 -2.32 -1.94
CA PRO A 81 -6.27 -1.40 -1.65
C PRO A 81 -6.75 -0.57 -2.85
N GLY A 82 -6.23 -0.78 -4.07
CA GLY A 82 -6.65 -0.05 -5.27
C GLY A 82 -6.10 1.38 -5.33
N LYS A 83 -4.87 1.61 -4.91
CA LYS A 83 -4.17 2.91 -4.96
C LYS A 83 -3.16 2.96 -6.09
N ASP A 84 -2.59 4.15 -6.34
CA ASP A 84 -1.57 4.34 -7.37
C ASP A 84 -0.53 5.35 -6.89
N PHE A 85 0.69 4.86 -6.67
CA PHE A 85 1.82 5.65 -6.17
C PHE A 85 3.04 5.48 -7.09
N GLN A 86 3.91 6.48 -7.10
CA GLN A 86 5.20 6.42 -7.80
C GLN A 86 6.32 6.12 -6.81
N ASP A 87 6.69 7.11 -5.99
CA ASP A 87 7.73 7.00 -4.98
C ASP A 87 7.08 6.99 -3.60
N VAL A 88 7.38 5.97 -2.81
CA VAL A 88 6.77 5.77 -1.50
C VAL A 88 7.71 5.08 -0.52
N ARG A 89 7.47 5.35 0.76
CA ARG A 89 7.83 4.51 1.89
C ARG A 89 6.57 3.84 2.39
N ILE A 90 6.62 2.52 2.57
CA ILE A 90 5.52 1.70 3.07
C ILE A 90 5.96 1.05 4.37
N GLU A 91 5.14 1.13 5.40
CA GLU A 91 5.39 0.51 6.70
C GLU A 91 4.19 -0.36 7.10
N VAL A 92 4.45 -1.51 7.76
CA VAL A 92 3.40 -2.40 8.25
C VAL A 92 3.94 -3.28 9.37
N ASP A 93 3.09 -3.60 10.33
CA ASP A 93 3.33 -4.63 11.34
C ASP A 93 2.82 -5.97 10.82
N ALA A 94 3.64 -7.01 10.87
CA ALA A 94 3.32 -8.36 10.41
C ALA A 94 3.55 -9.39 11.50
N LEU A 95 2.49 -10.11 11.88
CA LEU A 95 2.50 -11.16 12.90
C LEU A 95 2.18 -12.52 12.26
N LYS A 96 3.12 -13.46 12.33
CA LYS A 96 2.82 -14.86 12.02
C LYS A 96 2.05 -15.51 13.15
N VAL A 97 0.89 -16.10 12.87
CA VAL A 97 0.06 -16.79 13.86
C VAL A 97 -0.07 -18.28 13.58
N GLY A 98 0.20 -18.75 12.35
CA GLY A 98 0.06 -20.15 11.97
C GLY A 98 1.03 -20.62 10.89
N GLY A 99 1.12 -21.93 10.67
CA GLY A 99 1.93 -22.57 9.65
C GLY A 99 3.41 -22.77 10.03
N GLU A 100 4.15 -23.38 9.11
CA GLU A 100 5.59 -23.62 9.24
C GLU A 100 6.39 -22.30 9.26
N ARG A 101 7.67 -22.37 9.66
CA ARG A 101 8.55 -21.21 9.65
C ARG A 101 9.12 -20.92 8.26
N ASP A 102 9.24 -21.95 7.43
CA ASP A 102 9.60 -21.84 6.03
C ASP A 102 8.37 -21.35 5.25
N ASN A 103 8.23 -20.06 5.21
CA ASN A 103 7.13 -19.32 4.58
C ASN A 103 7.65 -18.01 3.99
N ARG A 104 6.76 -17.21 3.43
CA ARG A 104 7.08 -15.86 2.98
C ARG A 104 5.91 -14.92 3.23
N PHE A 105 6.21 -13.69 3.62
CA PHE A 105 5.22 -12.63 3.75
C PHE A 105 5.89 -11.26 3.66
N GLY A 106 5.11 -10.24 3.34
CA GLY A 106 5.68 -8.92 3.24
C GLY A 106 4.84 -7.90 2.49
N ILE A 107 5.53 -6.95 1.86
CA ILE A 107 4.97 -5.76 1.23
C ILE A 107 5.05 -5.90 -0.28
N ILE A 108 4.02 -5.40 -0.97
CA ILE A 108 3.99 -5.19 -2.41
C ILE A 108 4.13 -3.70 -2.71
N CYS A 109 4.89 -3.39 -3.75
CA CYS A 109 5.09 -2.03 -4.24
C CYS A 109 4.98 -1.99 -5.77
N ARG A 110 4.38 -0.89 -6.27
CA ARG A 110 4.25 -0.61 -7.70
C ARG A 110 3.59 -1.72 -8.51
N ALA A 111 2.45 -2.21 -8.03
CA ALA A 111 1.66 -3.16 -8.79
C ALA A 111 1.03 -2.48 -10.00
N VAL A 112 1.60 -2.70 -11.17
CA VAL A 112 1.10 -2.18 -12.47
C VAL A 112 -0.04 -3.00 -13.02
N ARG A 113 -0.16 -4.25 -12.55
CA ARG A 113 -1.24 -5.22 -12.81
C ARG A 113 -1.38 -6.13 -11.60
N PRO A 114 -2.49 -6.86 -11.48
CA PRO A 114 -2.71 -7.78 -10.37
C PRO A 114 -1.62 -8.84 -10.19
N ASP A 115 -0.85 -9.13 -11.24
CA ASP A 115 0.20 -10.14 -11.32
C ASP A 115 1.56 -9.57 -11.75
N SER A 116 1.82 -8.27 -11.57
CA SER A 116 3.08 -7.64 -11.99
C SER A 116 3.47 -6.52 -11.03
N PHE A 117 4.39 -6.82 -10.09
CA PHE A 117 4.77 -5.95 -8.98
C PHE A 117 6.10 -6.35 -8.33
N TYR A 118 6.66 -5.44 -7.53
CA TYR A 118 7.77 -5.75 -6.64
C TYR A 118 7.29 -6.32 -5.31
N THR A 119 8.07 -7.23 -4.74
CA THR A 119 7.85 -7.83 -3.42
C THR A 119 9.03 -7.60 -2.50
N PHE A 120 8.75 -7.28 -1.25
CA PHE A 120 9.70 -7.17 -0.15
C PHE A 120 9.33 -8.25 0.86
N ILE A 121 10.07 -9.35 0.85
CA ILE A 121 9.69 -10.58 1.54
C ILE A 121 10.58 -10.84 2.72
N VAL A 122 9.98 -11.30 3.80
CA VAL A 122 10.64 -11.95 4.94
C VAL A 122 10.01 -13.33 5.17
N SER A 123 10.75 -14.18 5.88
CA SER A 123 10.25 -15.49 6.32
C SER A 123 10.40 -15.67 7.83
N SER A 124 9.56 -16.52 8.42
CA SER A 124 9.57 -16.74 9.88
C SER A 124 10.74 -17.57 10.36
N ASP A 125 11.57 -18.11 9.49
CA ASP A 125 12.87 -18.75 9.80
C ASP A 125 14.05 -17.78 9.69
N GLY A 126 13.80 -16.50 9.29
CA GLY A 126 14.78 -15.42 9.36
C GLY A 126 15.50 -15.10 8.05
N TYR A 127 14.85 -15.32 6.91
CA TYR A 127 15.36 -14.94 5.60
C TYR A 127 14.59 -13.78 5.01
N TYR A 128 15.20 -13.07 4.06
CA TYR A 128 14.59 -11.94 3.38
C TYR A 128 15.05 -11.84 1.93
N GLY A 129 14.33 -11.08 1.13
CA GLY A 129 14.70 -10.74 -0.23
C GLY A 129 13.78 -9.70 -0.84
N ILE A 130 14.29 -9.03 -1.87
CA ILE A 130 13.49 -8.20 -2.77
C ILE A 130 13.39 -8.94 -4.10
N GLY A 131 12.16 -9.08 -4.59
CA GLY A 131 11.88 -9.76 -5.84
C GLY A 131 10.82 -9.06 -6.66
N LYS A 132 10.48 -9.64 -7.78
CA LYS A 132 9.35 -9.21 -8.61
C LYS A 132 8.56 -10.41 -9.11
N ILE A 133 7.26 -10.22 -9.20
CA ILE A 133 6.34 -11.11 -9.89
C ILE A 133 6.02 -10.50 -11.25
N ARG A 134 5.99 -11.35 -12.27
CA ARG A 134 5.55 -11.02 -13.63
C ARG A 134 4.73 -12.19 -14.16
N GLY A 135 3.41 -12.06 -14.10
CA GLY A 135 2.51 -13.16 -14.39
C GLY A 135 2.67 -14.30 -13.37
N GLN A 136 3.19 -15.44 -13.81
CA GLN A 136 3.47 -16.60 -12.95
C GLN A 136 4.94 -16.70 -12.53
N ASP A 137 5.80 -15.84 -13.06
CA ASP A 137 7.23 -15.89 -12.80
C ASP A 137 7.58 -15.03 -11.58
N TYR A 138 8.24 -15.62 -10.59
CA TYR A 138 8.88 -14.95 -9.47
C TYR A 138 10.38 -14.93 -9.65
N THR A 139 11.00 -13.77 -9.50
CA THR A 139 12.46 -13.60 -9.63
C THR A 139 12.97 -12.71 -8.49
N LEU A 140 13.98 -13.18 -7.76
CA LEU A 140 14.73 -12.32 -6.83
C LEU A 140 15.59 -11.33 -7.64
N ILE A 141 15.74 -10.11 -7.12
CA ILE A 141 16.57 -9.07 -7.73
C ILE A 141 17.94 -9.10 -7.06
N GLU A 142 19.00 -9.17 -7.89
CA GLU A 142 20.41 -9.19 -7.48
C GLU A 142 20.87 -10.39 -6.62
N HIS A 143 19.99 -11.35 -6.31
CA HIS A 143 20.32 -12.55 -5.54
C HIS A 143 19.68 -13.80 -6.14
N ASP A 144 20.36 -14.93 -6.01
CA ASP A 144 19.83 -16.24 -6.45
C ASP A 144 18.99 -16.93 -5.36
N ALA A 145 19.08 -16.48 -4.10
CA ALA A 145 18.35 -17.02 -2.96
C ALA A 145 18.11 -15.95 -1.90
N LEU A 146 17.10 -16.20 -1.04
CA LEU A 146 16.85 -15.36 0.13
C LEU A 146 18.08 -15.34 1.05
N GLN A 147 18.34 -14.18 1.66
CA GLN A 147 19.48 -13.95 2.53
C GLN A 147 19.07 -14.00 4.01
N PRO A 148 19.88 -14.55 4.91
CA PRO A 148 19.56 -14.59 6.34
C PRO A 148 19.80 -13.25 7.03
N SER A 149 18.97 -12.92 8.05
CA SER A 149 19.20 -11.80 8.97
C SER A 149 18.77 -12.11 10.38
N SER A 150 19.55 -11.62 11.35
CA SER A 150 19.21 -11.64 12.78
C SER A 150 18.22 -10.54 13.18
N ALA A 151 17.98 -9.53 12.33
CA ALA A 151 16.97 -8.51 12.58
C ALA A 151 15.54 -9.05 12.50
N ILE A 152 15.34 -10.20 11.84
CA ILE A 152 14.04 -10.84 11.71
C ILE A 152 13.77 -11.69 12.97
N LEU A 153 12.73 -11.35 13.69
CA LEU A 153 12.25 -12.13 14.84
C LEU A 153 11.58 -13.41 14.32
N LYS A 154 12.15 -14.57 14.70
CA LYS A 154 11.74 -15.87 14.15
C LYS A 154 10.50 -16.45 14.81
N GLY A 155 9.78 -17.26 14.06
CA GLY A 155 8.61 -18.00 14.55
C GLY A 155 7.34 -17.15 14.62
N ALA A 156 6.53 -17.35 15.66
CA ALA A 156 5.32 -16.57 15.91
C ALA A 156 5.67 -15.24 16.59
N ALA A 157 6.22 -14.32 15.82
CA ALA A 157 6.70 -13.03 16.27
C ALA A 157 6.19 -11.89 15.40
N LEU A 158 6.00 -10.73 16.01
CA LEU A 158 5.69 -9.49 15.31
C LEU A 158 6.99 -8.93 14.71
N ASN A 159 6.98 -8.64 13.41
CA ASN A 159 8.04 -7.92 12.75
C ASN A 159 7.46 -6.63 12.14
N HIS A 160 8.14 -5.51 12.35
CA HIS A 160 7.85 -4.27 11.66
C HIS A 160 8.62 -4.22 10.35
N LEU A 161 7.90 -4.16 9.24
CA LEU A 161 8.47 -4.15 7.90
C LEU A 161 8.38 -2.74 7.32
N ARG A 162 9.43 -2.32 6.60
CA ARG A 162 9.43 -1.11 5.80
C ARG A 162 10.03 -1.38 4.43
N ALA A 163 9.32 -0.92 3.40
CA ALA A 163 9.78 -0.94 2.02
C ALA A 163 9.85 0.50 1.48
N ASP A 164 11.02 0.90 0.98
CA ASP A 164 11.17 2.17 0.25
C ASP A 164 11.26 1.85 -1.25
N CYS A 165 10.38 2.44 -2.05
CA CYS A 165 10.36 2.36 -3.51
C CYS A 165 10.56 3.77 -4.06
N ILE A 166 11.80 4.17 -4.33
CA ILE A 166 12.18 5.54 -4.70
C ILE A 166 13.03 5.54 -5.96
N GLY A 167 12.55 6.15 -7.04
CA GLY A 167 13.21 6.08 -8.34
C GLY A 167 13.38 4.63 -8.81
N ASP A 168 14.59 4.19 -9.09
CA ASP A 168 14.96 2.81 -9.41
C ASP A 168 15.45 2.00 -8.20
N THR A 169 15.46 2.61 -7.02
CA THR A 169 16.02 2.02 -5.80
C THR A 169 14.91 1.43 -4.93
N LEU A 170 15.08 0.18 -4.56
CA LEU A 170 14.19 -0.61 -3.72
C LEU A 170 14.93 -1.01 -2.45
N THR A 171 14.44 -0.62 -1.27
CA THR A 171 15.13 -0.87 0.00
C THR A 171 14.22 -1.54 1.01
N LEU A 172 14.68 -2.63 1.63
CA LEU A 172 13.97 -3.36 2.68
C LEU A 172 14.59 -3.09 4.05
N TYR A 173 13.73 -2.75 5.01
CA TYR A 173 14.07 -2.65 6.43
C TYR A 173 13.18 -3.60 7.22
N VAL A 174 13.74 -4.17 8.28
CA VAL A 174 12.98 -4.98 9.27
C VAL A 174 13.40 -4.56 10.67
N ASN A 175 12.41 -4.29 11.52
CA ASN A 175 12.62 -3.86 12.91
C ASN A 175 13.59 -2.67 13.05
N GLY A 176 13.55 -1.74 12.09
CA GLY A 176 14.41 -0.55 12.04
C GLY A 176 15.79 -0.76 11.43
N GLU A 177 16.19 -1.99 11.10
CA GLU A 177 17.47 -2.31 10.47
C GLU A 177 17.33 -2.40 8.93
N LYS A 178 18.19 -1.71 8.18
CA LYS A 178 18.28 -1.85 6.72
C LYS A 178 18.90 -3.19 6.37
N LEU A 179 18.17 -4.05 5.66
CA LEU A 179 18.64 -5.38 5.29
C LEU A 179 19.28 -5.41 3.92
N THR A 180 18.68 -4.75 2.93
CA THR A 180 19.19 -4.73 1.55
C THR A 180 18.65 -3.54 0.77
N GLU A 181 19.34 -3.23 -0.30
CA GLU A 181 18.96 -2.27 -1.32
C GLU A 181 19.34 -2.84 -2.68
N VAL A 182 18.42 -2.81 -3.63
CA VAL A 182 18.60 -3.29 -4.99
C VAL A 182 18.10 -2.25 -5.99
N ARG A 183 18.49 -2.39 -7.28
CA ARG A 183 18.03 -1.49 -8.33
C ARG A 183 17.24 -2.22 -9.39
N ASP A 184 16.04 -1.73 -9.67
CA ASP A 184 15.20 -2.18 -10.79
C ASP A 184 14.23 -1.07 -11.18
N ALA A 185 14.11 -0.76 -12.47
CA ALA A 185 13.29 0.32 -13.01
C ALA A 185 12.10 -0.18 -13.83
N GLU A 186 11.77 -1.47 -13.77
CA GLU A 186 10.76 -2.07 -14.64
C GLU A 186 9.35 -1.54 -14.34
N PHE A 187 9.00 -1.45 -13.05
CA PHE A 187 7.70 -0.94 -12.63
C PHE A 187 7.86 0.46 -12.04
N PRO A 188 7.46 1.53 -12.76
CA PRO A 188 7.72 2.91 -12.34
C PRO A 188 6.71 3.43 -11.31
N ARG A 189 5.51 2.87 -11.26
CA ARG A 189 4.39 3.26 -10.39
C ARG A 189 3.34 2.16 -10.32
N GLY A 190 2.42 2.23 -9.40
CA GLY A 190 1.29 1.32 -9.27
C GLY A 190 0.79 1.22 -7.85
N ASP A 191 -0.01 0.18 -7.59
CA ASP A 191 -0.60 -0.07 -6.28
C ASP A 191 0.44 -0.59 -5.28
N VAL A 192 0.08 -0.53 -4.02
CA VAL A 192 0.79 -1.12 -2.89
C VAL A 192 0.00 -2.29 -2.35
N GLY A 193 0.59 -3.13 -1.51
CA GLY A 193 -0.18 -4.26 -0.99
C GLY A 193 0.58 -5.12 0.00
N LEU A 194 -0.06 -6.23 0.34
CA LEU A 194 0.41 -7.25 1.26
C LEU A 194 0.41 -8.61 0.58
N ILE A 195 1.37 -9.45 0.93
CA ILE A 195 1.53 -10.80 0.39
C ILE A 195 1.85 -11.78 1.51
N ALA A 196 1.33 -12.99 1.43
CA ALA A 196 1.79 -14.14 2.21
C ALA A 196 1.81 -15.39 1.34
N GLY A 197 2.72 -16.32 1.64
CA GLY A 197 2.86 -17.53 0.86
C GLY A 197 3.46 -18.68 1.64
N THR A 198 3.32 -19.84 1.06
CA THR A 198 3.83 -21.12 1.54
C THR A 198 4.93 -21.62 0.63
N TYR A 199 5.80 -22.44 1.18
CA TYR A 199 6.62 -23.34 0.39
C TYR A 199 6.02 -24.76 0.41
N GLN A 200 6.70 -25.74 0.94
CA GLN A 200 6.27 -27.14 0.84
C GLN A 200 5.04 -27.47 1.71
N THR A 201 4.76 -26.70 2.75
CA THR A 201 3.71 -27.00 3.72
C THR A 201 2.64 -25.89 3.74
N ALA A 202 1.38 -26.28 3.64
CA ALA A 202 0.23 -25.39 3.76
C ALA A 202 0.05 -24.83 5.18
N GLY A 203 -0.79 -23.80 5.32
CA GLY A 203 -1.24 -23.29 6.62
C GLY A 203 -0.54 -22.03 7.10
N THR A 204 0.17 -21.31 6.23
CA THR A 204 0.73 -19.99 6.57
C THR A 204 -0.41 -19.01 6.87
N ASP A 205 -0.38 -18.44 8.10
CA ASP A 205 -1.38 -17.48 8.58
C ASP A 205 -0.64 -16.24 9.11
N ILE A 206 -0.80 -15.13 8.39
CA ILE A 206 -0.17 -13.85 8.70
C ILE A 206 -1.25 -12.82 8.97
N ARG A 207 -1.06 -12.05 10.04
CA ARG A 207 -1.88 -10.89 10.39
C ARG A 207 -1.07 -9.63 10.22
N PHE A 208 -1.64 -8.67 9.49
CA PHE A 208 -1.03 -7.36 9.23
C PHE A 208 -1.82 -6.27 9.94
N ASP A 209 -1.11 -5.27 10.45
CA ASP A 209 -1.68 -4.12 11.13
C ASP A 209 -0.87 -2.86 10.83
N ASN A 210 -1.45 -1.68 11.08
CA ASN A 210 -0.75 -0.40 10.96
C ASN A 210 -0.10 -0.19 9.59
N PHE A 211 -0.83 -0.45 8.51
CA PHE A 211 -0.32 -0.21 7.16
C PHE A 211 -0.30 1.29 6.84
N ILE A 212 0.89 1.83 6.55
CA ILE A 212 1.04 3.26 6.29
C ILE A 212 1.91 3.47 5.05
N VAL A 213 1.51 4.42 4.20
CA VAL A 213 2.26 4.87 3.03
C VAL A 213 2.62 6.34 3.20
N TYR A 214 3.88 6.66 3.07
CA TYR A 214 4.42 8.02 3.18
C TYR A 214 5.03 8.49 1.86
N ALA A 215 5.01 9.79 1.63
CA ALA A 215 5.92 10.44 0.67
C ALA A 215 7.38 10.26 1.17
N PRO A 216 8.33 9.94 0.29
CA PRO A 216 9.73 9.71 0.66
C PRO A 216 10.45 10.97 1.15
#